data_1d99849c2da9ed234527bbb58f7b4ece
#
_entry.id   1d99849c2da9ed234527bbb58f7b4ece
#
_cell.length_a   1.000
_cell.length_b   1.000
_cell.length_c   1.000
_cell.angle_alpha   90.00
_cell.angle_beta   90.00
_cell.angle_gamma   90.00
#
_symmetry.space_group_name_H-M   'P 1'
#
loop_
_entity.id
_entity.type
_entity.pdbx_description
1 polymer ?
#
loop_
_entity_poly.entity_id
_entity_poly.type
_entity_poly.pdbx_seq_one_letter_code
_entity_poly.pdbx_strand_id
1 'polypeptide(L)'
;MAFGVGMVACLASCTDDRVSNPTLIEPEAGSFVLFQPEYSGSIVDLNNQDNPDYGIVLTWNQPTYTSNGAPIGFNAGAGTSYKVMISPSGQFTNAYDHTLLQKDGTYTGEAFDYVVVDEVYQTTTTNVLAKTINLALNRWNQHNPTTEKVWTDGQDLDPMDITVKVLSRVVDGGENLLFTIESNTINLKVKPYYQKTQEESVPEPIYMPGNGNGWNHDFAPILTYNADLNALSGYAYMNGEFKFTVADNWGDGEYNCSHFNQDLCSSNIVINEGTGNIGFSGEAGMYVVSVDLKNGSIVAEPSTWRLVGDFNGWAPDDDTQIMTYDVEKHCLVKTDAPVTEKGWKFTSNGNWDVNYGGDLKALSRGGANIEVVGSTICLYLENTKTTQGVVYTTVE
;
A
#
# COMPACT_ATOMS: atom_id res chain seq x y z
N MET A 1 -48.78 54.77 -21.58
CA MET A 1 -48.55 53.43 -20.99
C MET A 1 -47.28 52.90 -21.55
N ALA A 2 -46.22 52.99 -20.77
CA ALA A 2 -44.88 52.42 -21.14
C ALA A 2 -44.59 51.27 -20.16
N PHE A 3 -44.49 50.08 -20.70
CA PHE A 3 -44.08 48.89 -19.94
C PHE A 3 -42.55 48.84 -19.95
N GLY A 4 -41.93 49.03 -18.78
CA GLY A 4 -40.52 48.75 -18.55
C GLY A 4 -40.31 47.28 -18.31
N VAL A 5 -39.56 46.66 -19.19
CA VAL A 5 -39.03 45.27 -18.98
C VAL A 5 -37.75 45.37 -18.16
N GLY A 6 -37.84 44.97 -16.91
CA GLY A 6 -36.70 44.84 -16.04
C GLY A 6 -35.88 43.58 -16.43
N MET A 7 -34.66 43.79 -16.89
CA MET A 7 -33.69 42.73 -17.15
C MET A 7 -33.09 42.31 -15.81
N VAL A 8 -33.50 41.15 -15.30
CA VAL A 8 -32.86 40.51 -14.17
C VAL A 8 -31.57 39.84 -14.70
N ALA A 9 -30.45 40.47 -14.44
CA ALA A 9 -29.16 39.86 -14.65
C ALA A 9 -28.98 38.77 -13.58
N CYS A 10 -29.16 37.51 -13.95
CA CYS A 10 -28.69 36.40 -13.16
C CYS A 10 -27.15 36.44 -13.19
N LEU A 11 -26.57 36.95 -12.12
CA LEU A 11 -25.17 36.68 -11.80
C LEU A 11 -25.08 35.18 -11.48
N ALA A 12 -24.77 34.39 -12.48
CA ALA A 12 -24.25 33.06 -12.24
C ALA A 12 -22.93 33.26 -11.50
N SER A 13 -22.95 33.10 -10.19
CA SER A 13 -21.75 32.87 -9.40
C SER A 13 -21.22 31.54 -9.87
N CYS A 14 -20.23 31.60 -10.76
CA CYS A 14 -19.32 30.47 -10.90
C CYS A 14 -18.56 30.40 -9.59
N THR A 15 -19.05 29.62 -8.65
CA THR A 15 -18.21 29.10 -7.58
C THR A 15 -17.19 28.22 -8.27
N ASP A 16 -15.95 28.69 -8.28
CA ASP A 16 -14.82 27.95 -8.81
C ASP A 16 -14.49 26.86 -7.80
N ASP A 17 -15.20 25.73 -7.93
CA ASP A 17 -15.01 24.55 -7.08
C ASP A 17 -13.66 23.82 -7.36
N ARG A 18 -12.76 24.46 -8.12
CA ARG A 18 -11.49 23.87 -8.52
C ARG A 18 -10.41 23.84 -7.43
N VAL A 19 -10.67 24.35 -6.24
CA VAL A 19 -9.56 24.70 -5.34
C VAL A 19 -9.44 23.87 -4.08
N SER A 20 -10.35 22.98 -3.74
CA SER A 20 -10.29 22.36 -2.40
C SER A 20 -10.51 20.86 -2.30
N ASN A 21 -10.66 20.16 -3.42
CA ASN A 21 -10.76 18.70 -3.35
C ASN A 21 -9.95 18.07 -4.49
N PRO A 22 -9.05 17.12 -4.18
CA PRO A 22 -8.57 16.24 -5.22
C PRO A 22 -9.80 15.67 -5.93
N THR A 23 -9.74 15.61 -7.24
CA THR A 23 -10.80 15.08 -8.09
C THR A 23 -11.32 13.79 -7.47
N LEU A 24 -12.54 13.78 -6.95
CA LEU A 24 -13.13 12.60 -6.34
C LEU A 24 -13.23 11.53 -7.42
N ILE A 25 -12.43 10.51 -7.30
CA ILE A 25 -12.48 9.34 -8.18
C ILE A 25 -13.42 8.35 -7.51
N GLU A 26 -14.50 8.02 -8.19
CA GLU A 26 -15.49 7.06 -7.70
C GLU A 26 -15.58 5.87 -8.65
N PRO A 27 -15.66 4.63 -8.12
CA PRO A 27 -15.97 3.49 -8.95
C PRO A 27 -17.42 3.56 -9.47
N GLU A 28 -17.61 3.22 -10.72
CA GLU A 28 -18.95 3.08 -11.27
C GLU A 28 -19.64 1.85 -10.67
N ALA A 29 -20.78 2.04 -10.00
CA ALA A 29 -21.48 0.98 -9.32
C ALA A 29 -21.86 -0.16 -10.27
N GLY A 30 -21.53 -1.40 -9.89
CA GLY A 30 -21.81 -2.62 -10.69
C GLY A 30 -20.93 -2.81 -11.91
N SER A 31 -19.93 -1.94 -12.14
CA SER A 31 -19.01 -2.08 -13.27
C SER A 31 -17.99 -3.22 -13.08
N PHE A 32 -17.75 -3.65 -11.83
CA PHE A 32 -16.78 -4.70 -11.50
C PHE A 32 -17.47 -6.06 -11.33
N VAL A 33 -17.26 -6.96 -12.26
CA VAL A 33 -17.92 -8.27 -12.31
C VAL A 33 -16.92 -9.40 -12.33
N LEU A 34 -17.01 -10.28 -11.34
CA LEU A 34 -16.37 -11.59 -11.30
C LEU A 34 -17.30 -12.60 -12.01
N PHE A 35 -16.78 -13.27 -13.03
CA PHE A 35 -17.55 -14.25 -13.81
C PHE A 35 -17.55 -15.60 -13.14
N GLN A 36 -18.72 -16.27 -13.14
CA GLN A 36 -18.87 -17.62 -12.63
C GLN A 36 -18.12 -18.60 -13.55
N PRO A 37 -17.17 -19.40 -13.05
CA PRO A 37 -16.52 -20.43 -13.86
C PRO A 37 -17.51 -21.51 -14.35
N GLU A 38 -17.30 -22.04 -15.53
CA GLU A 38 -18.18 -23.10 -16.11
C GLU A 38 -18.25 -24.35 -15.24
N TYR A 39 -17.19 -24.67 -14.49
CA TYR A 39 -17.08 -25.83 -13.61
C TYR A 39 -17.53 -25.59 -12.17
N SER A 40 -18.18 -24.48 -11.89
CA SER A 40 -18.54 -24.06 -10.52
C SER A 40 -19.44 -25.07 -9.76
N GLY A 41 -20.15 -25.94 -10.46
CA GLY A 41 -20.95 -27.03 -9.87
C GLY A 41 -20.14 -28.27 -9.49
N SER A 42 -18.86 -28.36 -9.84
CA SER A 42 -17.99 -29.49 -9.55
C SER A 42 -17.22 -29.26 -8.25
N ILE A 43 -16.88 -30.35 -7.56
CA ILE A 43 -16.00 -30.27 -6.39
C ILE A 43 -14.56 -30.14 -6.90
N VAL A 44 -13.89 -29.08 -6.47
CA VAL A 44 -12.46 -28.87 -6.72
C VAL A 44 -11.69 -29.44 -5.52
N ASP A 45 -10.96 -30.53 -5.72
CA ASP A 45 -10.07 -31.08 -4.68
C ASP A 45 -8.82 -30.21 -4.61
N LEU A 46 -8.60 -29.55 -3.47
CA LEU A 46 -7.46 -28.66 -3.28
C LEU A 46 -6.16 -29.41 -3.01
N ASN A 47 -6.22 -30.72 -2.68
CA ASN A 47 -5.05 -31.56 -2.40
C ASN A 47 -4.51 -32.22 -3.67
N ASN A 48 -4.13 -31.44 -4.66
CA ASN A 48 -3.47 -31.96 -5.86
C ASN A 48 -1.95 -31.74 -5.80
N GLN A 49 -1.27 -32.59 -5.03
CA GLN A 49 0.19 -32.48 -4.81
C GLN A 49 1.04 -32.83 -6.05
N ASP A 50 0.47 -33.54 -7.01
CA ASP A 50 1.17 -33.93 -8.25
C ASP A 50 1.30 -32.78 -9.25
N ASN A 51 0.50 -31.74 -9.09
CA ASN A 51 0.52 -30.55 -9.94
C ASN A 51 0.57 -29.26 -9.09
N PRO A 52 1.75 -28.70 -8.85
CA PRO A 52 1.91 -27.50 -8.02
C PRO A 52 1.21 -26.25 -8.60
N ASP A 53 0.94 -26.23 -9.91
CA ASP A 53 0.27 -25.15 -10.62
C ASP A 53 -1.24 -25.35 -10.71
N TYR A 54 -1.77 -26.41 -10.09
CA TYR A 54 -3.20 -26.66 -10.07
C TYR A 54 -3.94 -25.60 -9.28
N GLY A 55 -5.01 -25.08 -9.86
CA GLY A 55 -5.79 -24.01 -9.25
C GLY A 55 -7.12 -23.78 -9.95
N ILE A 56 -7.77 -22.71 -9.54
CA ILE A 56 -9.06 -22.27 -10.09
C ILE A 56 -8.80 -21.04 -10.96
N VAL A 57 -9.12 -21.13 -12.24
CA VAL A 57 -9.06 -19.97 -13.13
C VAL A 57 -10.26 -19.07 -12.85
N LEU A 58 -9.98 -17.89 -12.36
CA LEU A 58 -10.95 -16.82 -12.17
C LEU A 58 -10.77 -15.76 -13.24
N THR A 59 -11.89 -15.22 -13.72
CA THR A 59 -11.91 -14.14 -14.71
C THR A 59 -12.87 -13.05 -14.26
N TRP A 60 -12.45 -11.81 -14.39
CA TRP A 60 -13.25 -10.62 -14.10
C TRP A 60 -13.01 -9.53 -15.14
N ASN A 61 -13.87 -8.54 -15.21
CA ASN A 61 -13.61 -7.36 -16.03
C ASN A 61 -12.87 -6.30 -15.22
N GLN A 62 -12.17 -5.43 -15.92
CA GLN A 62 -11.63 -4.24 -15.28
C GLN A 62 -12.78 -3.32 -14.84
N PRO A 63 -12.82 -2.85 -13.58
CA PRO A 63 -13.83 -1.88 -13.16
C PRO A 63 -13.66 -0.53 -13.88
N THR A 64 -14.76 0.16 -14.08
CA THR A 64 -14.77 1.54 -14.58
C THR A 64 -14.85 2.53 -13.44
N TYR A 65 -14.19 3.67 -13.62
CA TYR A 65 -14.13 4.73 -12.64
C TYR A 65 -14.63 6.04 -13.26
N THR A 66 -15.21 6.89 -12.44
CA THR A 66 -15.64 8.21 -12.84
C THR A 66 -15.00 9.28 -11.97
N SER A 67 -14.76 10.42 -12.56
CA SER A 67 -14.40 11.63 -11.84
C SER A 67 -15.41 12.70 -12.16
N ASN A 68 -16.11 13.22 -11.15
CA ASN A 68 -17.21 14.17 -11.32
C ASN A 68 -18.27 13.69 -12.34
N GLY A 69 -18.55 12.37 -12.33
CA GLY A 69 -19.52 11.73 -13.22
C GLY A 69 -19.04 11.51 -14.67
N ALA A 70 -17.80 11.86 -15.00
CA ALA A 70 -17.19 11.55 -16.30
C ALA A 70 -16.29 10.33 -16.21
N PRO A 71 -16.37 9.36 -17.16
CA PRO A 71 -15.46 8.22 -17.17
C PRO A 71 -14.00 8.64 -17.24
N ILE A 72 -13.16 8.02 -16.43
CA ILE A 72 -11.71 8.20 -16.47
C ILE A 72 -11.02 6.88 -16.80
N GLY A 73 -9.98 6.94 -17.63
CA GLY A 73 -9.03 5.84 -17.83
C GLY A 73 -7.81 6.05 -16.96
N PHE A 74 -7.34 5.02 -16.29
CA PHE A 74 -6.03 5.07 -15.67
C PHE A 74 -4.96 4.98 -16.77
N ASN A 75 -4.10 5.99 -16.85
CA ASN A 75 -2.92 5.94 -17.69
C ASN A 75 -1.95 4.89 -17.13
N ALA A 76 -1.12 4.32 -18.00
CA ALA A 76 -0.10 3.36 -17.64
C ALA A 76 0.89 3.96 -16.63
N GLY A 77 0.66 3.76 -15.36
CA GLY A 77 1.38 4.35 -14.22
C GLY A 77 0.57 4.33 -12.94
N ALA A 78 -0.76 4.43 -13.01
CA ALA A 78 -1.61 4.02 -11.90
C ALA A 78 -1.89 2.53 -12.06
N GLY A 79 -1.24 1.69 -11.26
CA GLY A 79 -1.41 0.25 -11.32
C GLY A 79 -2.78 -0.15 -10.76
N THR A 80 -3.54 -0.93 -11.52
CA THR A 80 -4.66 -1.69 -10.95
C THR A 80 -4.15 -3.06 -10.58
N SER A 81 -4.28 -3.44 -9.32
CA SER A 81 -4.00 -4.79 -8.85
C SER A 81 -5.24 -5.41 -8.23
N TYR A 82 -5.22 -6.72 -8.08
CA TYR A 82 -6.38 -7.46 -7.60
C TYR A 82 -5.97 -8.40 -6.47
N LYS A 83 -6.84 -8.52 -5.45
CA LYS A 83 -6.74 -9.56 -4.43
C LYS A 83 -8.01 -10.40 -4.42
N VAL A 84 -7.87 -11.68 -4.14
CA VAL A 84 -9.00 -12.60 -4.03
C VAL A 84 -9.38 -12.72 -2.56
N MET A 85 -10.68 -12.65 -2.28
CA MET A 85 -11.26 -12.81 -0.95
C MET A 85 -12.06 -14.11 -0.90
N ILE A 86 -11.89 -14.89 0.14
CA ILE A 86 -12.52 -16.21 0.31
C ILE A 86 -13.28 -16.21 1.62
N SER A 87 -14.58 -16.51 1.57
CA SER A 87 -15.45 -16.62 2.73
C SER A 87 -16.16 -17.98 2.77
N PRO A 88 -15.94 -18.81 3.79
CA PRO A 88 -16.73 -19.99 4.04
C PRO A 88 -18.15 -19.69 4.51
N SER A 89 -18.41 -18.54 5.11
CA SER A 89 -19.72 -18.12 5.60
C SER A 89 -20.56 -17.37 4.57
N GLY A 90 -19.94 -16.92 3.46
CA GLY A 90 -20.57 -16.04 2.47
C GLY A 90 -20.65 -14.58 2.90
N GLN A 91 -20.11 -14.23 4.06
CA GLN A 91 -20.04 -12.86 4.56
C GLN A 91 -18.68 -12.24 4.24
N PHE A 92 -18.65 -10.90 4.09
CA PHE A 92 -17.43 -10.13 3.84
C PHE A 92 -17.44 -8.86 4.68
N THR A 93 -17.64 -9.02 6.00
CA THR A 93 -17.72 -7.91 6.96
C THR A 93 -16.40 -7.70 7.70
N ASN A 94 -15.82 -8.80 8.22
CA ASN A 94 -14.60 -8.78 9.02
C ASN A 94 -13.53 -9.65 8.36
N ALA A 95 -12.44 -9.04 7.91
CA ALA A 95 -11.29 -9.74 7.33
C ALA A 95 -10.42 -10.39 8.42
N TYR A 96 -9.79 -11.51 8.09
CA TYR A 96 -8.63 -11.99 8.84
C TYR A 96 -7.51 -10.96 8.76
N ASP A 97 -7.01 -10.52 9.90
CA ASP A 97 -5.86 -9.64 10.04
C ASP A 97 -4.69 -10.43 10.65
N HIS A 98 -3.72 -10.80 9.81
CA HIS A 98 -2.56 -11.57 10.26
C HIS A 98 -1.67 -10.80 11.25
N THR A 99 -1.76 -9.46 11.32
CA THR A 99 -1.03 -8.66 12.31
C THR A 99 -1.48 -8.93 13.75
N LEU A 100 -2.68 -9.50 13.90
CA LEU A 100 -3.26 -9.89 15.19
C LEU A 100 -2.94 -11.34 15.58
N LEU A 101 -2.21 -12.08 14.73
CA LEU A 101 -1.71 -13.42 15.05
C LEU A 101 -0.43 -13.31 15.88
N GLN A 102 -0.45 -13.86 17.07
CA GLN A 102 0.70 -13.87 17.99
C GLN A 102 1.71 -14.97 17.60
N LYS A 103 2.95 -14.82 18.05
CA LYS A 103 4.04 -15.80 17.80
C LYS A 103 3.73 -17.22 18.31
N ASP A 104 2.85 -17.35 19.29
CA ASP A 104 2.37 -18.63 19.83
C ASP A 104 1.18 -19.23 19.06
N GLY A 105 0.74 -18.56 17.97
CA GLY A 105 -0.40 -18.97 17.15
C GLY A 105 -1.75 -18.49 17.68
N THR A 106 -1.79 -17.72 18.76
CA THR A 106 -3.02 -17.15 19.29
C THR A 106 -3.46 -15.95 18.45
N TYR A 107 -4.70 -15.96 17.97
CA TYR A 107 -5.30 -14.81 17.29
C TYR A 107 -5.98 -13.91 18.31
N THR A 108 -5.60 -12.63 18.34
CA THR A 108 -6.11 -11.64 19.30
C THR A 108 -7.21 -10.73 18.74
N GLY A 109 -7.56 -10.91 17.46
CA GLY A 109 -8.61 -10.15 16.78
C GLY A 109 -10.01 -10.66 17.10
N GLU A 110 -11.00 -9.92 16.61
CA GLU A 110 -12.40 -10.36 16.63
C GLU A 110 -12.63 -11.52 15.65
N ALA A 111 -13.79 -12.16 15.75
CA ALA A 111 -14.22 -13.18 14.79
C ALA A 111 -14.26 -12.58 13.38
N PHE A 112 -13.69 -13.28 12.44
CA PHE A 112 -13.65 -12.87 11.04
C PHE A 112 -14.42 -13.85 10.15
N ASP A 113 -14.94 -13.36 9.03
CA ASP A 113 -15.81 -14.13 8.15
C ASP A 113 -15.17 -14.39 6.78
N TYR A 114 -14.05 -13.74 6.46
CA TYR A 114 -13.30 -13.99 5.22
C TYR A 114 -11.79 -13.79 5.38
N VAL A 115 -11.06 -14.36 4.45
CA VAL A 115 -9.60 -14.23 4.33
C VAL A 115 -9.26 -13.64 2.97
N VAL A 116 -8.40 -12.64 2.94
CA VAL A 116 -7.79 -12.11 1.71
C VAL A 116 -6.55 -12.93 1.41
N VAL A 117 -6.44 -13.49 0.21
CA VAL A 117 -5.24 -14.25 -0.17
C VAL A 117 -4.03 -13.32 -0.26
N ASP A 118 -2.84 -13.85 0.06
CA ASP A 118 -1.62 -13.03 0.12
C ASP A 118 -1.19 -12.55 -1.27
N GLU A 119 -1.42 -13.36 -2.31
CA GLU A 119 -1.03 -13.05 -3.68
C GLU A 119 -1.77 -11.84 -4.24
N VAL A 120 -1.02 -11.02 -4.99
CA VAL A 120 -1.51 -9.87 -5.73
C VAL A 120 -1.50 -10.19 -7.21
N TYR A 121 -2.63 -10.01 -7.88
CA TYR A 121 -2.78 -10.31 -9.30
C TYR A 121 -2.82 -9.03 -10.13
N GLN A 122 -2.14 -9.04 -11.28
CA GLN A 122 -2.04 -7.89 -12.19
C GLN A 122 -2.91 -8.03 -13.46
N THR A 123 -3.57 -9.17 -13.63
CA THR A 123 -4.37 -9.48 -14.81
C THR A 123 -5.81 -9.77 -14.44
N THR A 124 -6.73 -9.58 -15.37
CA THR A 124 -8.17 -9.84 -15.18
C THR A 124 -8.56 -11.32 -15.38
N THR A 125 -7.60 -12.16 -15.71
CA THR A 125 -7.76 -13.63 -15.74
C THR A 125 -6.53 -14.23 -15.07
N THR A 126 -6.72 -15.02 -14.04
CA THR A 126 -5.63 -15.61 -13.28
C THR A 126 -5.97 -17.01 -12.79
N ASN A 127 -4.94 -17.82 -12.62
CA ASN A 127 -5.04 -19.10 -11.92
C ASN A 127 -4.75 -18.89 -10.43
N VAL A 128 -5.79 -18.91 -9.60
CA VAL A 128 -5.64 -18.90 -8.16
C VAL A 128 -5.28 -20.30 -7.70
N LEU A 129 -4.07 -20.50 -7.23
CA LEU A 129 -3.54 -21.82 -6.91
C LEU A 129 -4.37 -22.51 -5.81
N ALA A 130 -4.59 -23.81 -5.97
CA ALA A 130 -5.34 -24.60 -4.99
C ALA A 130 -4.73 -24.52 -3.58
N LYS A 131 -3.39 -24.52 -3.48
CA LYS A 131 -2.67 -24.34 -2.23
C LYS A 131 -2.95 -23.00 -1.54
N THR A 132 -3.09 -21.92 -2.32
CA THR A 132 -3.44 -20.57 -1.83
C THR A 132 -4.85 -20.55 -1.25
N ILE A 133 -5.82 -21.13 -1.98
CA ILE A 133 -7.19 -21.25 -1.49
C ILE A 133 -7.23 -22.11 -0.22
N ASN A 134 -6.52 -23.24 -0.22
CA ASN A 134 -6.44 -24.13 0.92
C ASN A 134 -5.83 -23.45 2.15
N LEU A 135 -4.77 -22.65 1.96
CA LEU A 135 -4.15 -21.87 3.04
C LEU A 135 -5.14 -20.87 3.66
N ALA A 136 -5.89 -20.15 2.84
CA ALA A 136 -6.91 -19.22 3.32
C ALA A 136 -7.99 -19.92 4.16
N LEU A 137 -8.44 -21.13 3.72
CA LEU A 137 -9.40 -21.93 4.46
C LEU A 137 -8.83 -22.49 5.78
N ASN A 138 -7.57 -22.91 5.79
CA ASN A 138 -6.90 -23.34 7.02
C ASN A 138 -6.73 -22.18 8.00
N ARG A 139 -6.35 -20.97 7.53
CA ARG A 139 -6.33 -19.75 8.36
C ARG A 139 -7.70 -19.46 8.96
N TRP A 140 -8.75 -19.51 8.14
CA TRP A 140 -10.10 -19.32 8.62
C TRP A 140 -10.48 -20.37 9.69
N ASN A 141 -10.17 -21.63 9.48
CA ASN A 141 -10.52 -22.69 10.44
C ASN A 141 -9.68 -22.66 11.73
N GLN A 142 -8.36 -22.44 11.61
CA GLN A 142 -7.44 -22.56 12.74
C GLN A 142 -7.41 -21.31 13.63
N HIS A 143 -7.67 -20.12 13.09
CA HIS A 143 -7.52 -18.87 13.81
C HIS A 143 -8.82 -18.13 14.10
N ASN A 144 -9.95 -18.52 13.48
CA ASN A 144 -11.21 -17.86 13.78
C ASN A 144 -11.69 -18.23 15.19
N PRO A 145 -11.88 -17.26 16.11
CA PRO A 145 -12.32 -17.52 17.48
C PRO A 145 -13.66 -18.25 17.61
N THR A 146 -14.47 -18.24 16.55
CA THR A 146 -15.79 -18.91 16.54
C THR A 146 -15.76 -20.32 15.95
N THR A 147 -14.59 -20.83 15.55
CA THR A 147 -14.48 -22.18 15.01
C THR A 147 -14.72 -23.22 16.09
N GLU A 148 -15.82 -23.99 15.96
CA GLU A 148 -16.17 -25.06 16.92
C GLU A 148 -15.27 -26.29 16.76
N LYS A 149 -14.84 -26.58 15.53
CA LYS A 149 -14.02 -27.75 15.21
C LYS A 149 -12.82 -27.36 14.35
N VAL A 150 -11.68 -27.30 15.00
CA VAL A 150 -10.39 -27.06 14.33
C VAL A 150 -9.94 -28.33 13.60
N TRP A 151 -9.51 -28.18 12.36
CA TRP A 151 -8.96 -29.28 11.56
C TRP A 151 -7.64 -29.78 12.12
N THR A 152 -7.39 -31.07 11.95
CA THR A 152 -6.16 -31.73 12.47
C THR A 152 -5.48 -32.53 11.38
N ASP A 153 -4.19 -32.80 11.58
CA ASP A 153 -3.39 -33.60 10.66
C ASP A 153 -3.98 -35.00 10.45
N GLY A 154 -3.93 -35.47 9.19
CA GLY A 154 -4.49 -36.76 8.79
C GLY A 154 -6.03 -36.84 8.73
N GLN A 155 -6.74 -35.75 8.99
CA GLN A 155 -8.20 -35.70 8.86
C GLN A 155 -8.60 -35.66 7.38
N ASP A 156 -9.52 -36.57 6.97
CA ASP A 156 -10.22 -36.45 5.69
C ASP A 156 -11.36 -35.43 5.83
N LEU A 157 -11.24 -34.31 5.13
CA LEU A 157 -12.19 -33.21 5.22
C LEU A 157 -13.28 -33.34 4.16
N ASP A 158 -14.51 -33.05 4.55
CA ASP A 158 -15.63 -33.04 3.64
C ASP A 158 -15.57 -31.83 2.69
N PRO A 159 -16.10 -31.95 1.46
CA PRO A 159 -16.28 -30.79 0.58
C PRO A 159 -17.18 -29.73 1.21
N MET A 160 -16.78 -28.48 1.05
CA MET A 160 -17.51 -27.33 1.56
C MET A 160 -17.77 -26.29 0.47
N ASP A 161 -18.82 -25.50 0.66
CA ASP A 161 -19.11 -24.37 -0.19
C ASP A 161 -18.29 -23.15 0.31
N ILE A 162 -17.75 -22.40 -0.63
CA ILE A 162 -17.07 -21.13 -0.38
C ILE A 162 -17.64 -20.05 -1.29
N THR A 163 -17.66 -18.84 -0.79
CA THR A 163 -17.99 -17.67 -1.58
C THR A 163 -16.71 -16.90 -1.86
N VAL A 164 -16.53 -16.51 -3.12
CA VAL A 164 -15.35 -15.79 -3.60
C VAL A 164 -15.76 -14.42 -4.10
N LYS A 165 -14.95 -13.44 -3.81
CA LYS A 165 -15.05 -12.06 -4.27
C LYS A 165 -13.66 -11.57 -4.68
N VAL A 166 -13.58 -10.61 -5.58
CA VAL A 166 -12.32 -9.97 -5.97
C VAL A 166 -12.35 -8.52 -5.55
N LEU A 167 -11.26 -8.08 -4.92
CA LEU A 167 -11.00 -6.70 -4.57
C LEU A 167 -10.07 -6.11 -5.63
N SER A 168 -10.53 -5.11 -6.37
CA SER A 168 -9.66 -4.29 -7.22
C SER A 168 -9.07 -3.18 -6.38
N ARG A 169 -7.77 -2.99 -6.50
CA ARG A 169 -6.99 -1.99 -5.78
C ARG A 169 -6.35 -1.07 -6.80
N VAL A 170 -6.57 0.21 -6.67
CA VAL A 170 -5.84 1.22 -7.45
C VAL A 170 -4.73 1.76 -6.58
N VAL A 171 -3.52 1.64 -7.08
CA VAL A 171 -2.30 2.08 -6.41
C VAL A 171 -1.61 3.16 -7.24
N ASP A 172 -0.97 4.10 -6.58
CA ASP A 172 -0.10 5.08 -7.24
C ASP A 172 1.25 4.45 -7.64
N GLY A 173 2.11 5.23 -8.30
CA GLY A 173 3.44 4.79 -8.71
C GLY A 173 4.40 4.43 -7.56
N GLY A 174 4.01 4.70 -6.31
CA GLY A 174 4.70 4.27 -5.08
C GLY A 174 3.97 3.12 -4.37
N GLU A 175 3.09 2.41 -5.09
CA GLU A 175 2.26 1.30 -4.59
C GLU A 175 1.34 1.64 -3.40
N ASN A 176 1.13 2.93 -3.13
CA ASN A 176 0.17 3.32 -2.10
C ASN A 176 -1.25 3.11 -2.59
N LEU A 177 -2.07 2.51 -1.73
CA LEU A 177 -3.46 2.26 -2.01
C LEU A 177 -4.25 3.57 -2.07
N LEU A 178 -4.81 3.90 -3.23
CA LEU A 178 -5.66 5.06 -3.42
C LEU A 178 -7.11 4.74 -3.06
N PHE A 179 -7.65 3.67 -3.62
CA PHE A 179 -8.99 3.19 -3.31
C PHE A 179 -9.19 1.74 -3.76
N THR A 180 -10.28 1.15 -3.28
CA THR A 180 -10.68 -0.21 -3.58
C THR A 180 -12.12 -0.28 -4.08
N ILE A 181 -12.41 -1.28 -4.93
CA ILE A 181 -13.75 -1.67 -5.30
C ILE A 181 -13.88 -3.19 -5.27
N GLU A 182 -15.00 -3.70 -4.81
CA GLU A 182 -15.30 -5.12 -4.75
C GLU A 182 -16.18 -5.57 -5.90
N SER A 183 -15.95 -6.78 -6.39
CA SER A 183 -16.81 -7.44 -7.38
C SER A 183 -18.11 -7.95 -6.75
N ASN A 184 -19.01 -8.51 -7.59
CA ASN A 184 -20.02 -9.44 -7.11
C ASN A 184 -19.37 -10.71 -6.54
N THR A 185 -20.14 -11.51 -5.87
CA THR A 185 -19.75 -12.82 -5.34
C THR A 185 -20.03 -13.95 -6.33
N ILE A 186 -19.21 -15.00 -6.27
CA ILE A 186 -19.48 -16.30 -6.89
C ILE A 186 -19.37 -17.40 -5.84
N ASN A 187 -20.03 -18.55 -6.07
CA ASN A 187 -19.95 -19.71 -5.19
C ASN A 187 -19.18 -20.84 -5.87
N LEU A 188 -18.30 -21.47 -5.12
CA LEU A 188 -17.51 -22.64 -5.52
C LEU A 188 -17.66 -23.72 -4.47
N LYS A 189 -17.49 -24.99 -4.89
CA LYS A 189 -17.44 -26.11 -3.98
C LYS A 189 -16.04 -26.72 -4.02
N VAL A 190 -15.37 -26.74 -2.85
CA VAL A 190 -14.00 -27.20 -2.74
C VAL A 190 -13.87 -28.28 -1.68
N LYS A 191 -12.92 -29.20 -1.85
CA LYS A 191 -12.52 -30.15 -0.82
C LYS A 191 -11.17 -29.70 -0.25
N PRO A 192 -11.12 -29.10 0.96
CA PRO A 192 -9.89 -28.71 1.58
C PRO A 192 -9.13 -29.91 2.16
N TYR A 193 -7.87 -29.69 2.53
CA TYR A 193 -7.07 -30.60 3.32
C TYR A 193 -6.41 -29.86 4.48
N TYR A 194 -6.10 -30.58 5.55
CA TYR A 194 -5.37 -29.97 6.65
C TYR A 194 -3.97 -29.56 6.19
N GLN A 195 -3.67 -28.33 6.43
CA GLN A 195 -2.33 -27.77 6.28
C GLN A 195 -2.07 -26.94 7.54
N LYS A 196 -1.02 -27.28 8.27
CA LYS A 196 -0.61 -26.41 9.36
C LYS A 196 -0.34 -25.03 8.78
N THR A 197 -1.11 -24.04 9.22
CA THR A 197 -0.82 -22.65 8.89
C THR A 197 0.52 -22.35 9.55
N GLN A 198 1.54 -22.09 8.75
CA GLN A 198 2.77 -21.57 9.31
C GLN A 198 2.40 -20.24 9.95
N GLU A 199 2.82 -20.06 11.18
CA GLU A 199 2.83 -18.78 11.84
C GLU A 199 3.80 -17.89 11.05
N GLU A 200 3.35 -17.30 9.96
CA GLU A 200 4.04 -16.18 9.37
C GLU A 200 3.79 -15.02 10.33
N SER A 201 4.60 -14.96 11.38
CA SER A 201 4.68 -13.78 12.22
C SER A 201 4.90 -12.59 11.29
N VAL A 202 4.13 -11.52 11.47
CA VAL A 202 4.40 -10.23 10.84
C VAL A 202 5.90 -9.99 10.95
N PRO A 203 6.61 -9.74 9.85
CA PRO A 203 8.03 -9.46 9.93
C PRO A 203 8.28 -8.33 10.92
N GLU A 204 9.22 -8.54 11.84
CA GLU A 204 9.62 -7.48 12.75
C GLU A 204 10.17 -6.30 11.94
N PRO A 205 9.96 -5.06 12.37
CA PRO A 205 10.56 -3.91 11.74
C PRO A 205 12.08 -4.06 11.60
N ILE A 206 12.62 -3.56 10.50
CA ILE A 206 14.07 -3.53 10.27
C ILE A 206 14.54 -2.09 10.16
N TYR A 207 15.81 -1.87 10.51
CA TYR A 207 16.48 -0.57 10.40
C TYR A 207 17.33 -0.54 9.15
N MET A 208 17.43 0.62 8.51
CA MET A 208 18.21 0.82 7.28
C MET A 208 19.36 1.81 7.49
N PRO A 209 20.43 1.44 8.25
CA PRO A 209 21.63 2.25 8.32
C PRO A 209 22.38 2.26 7.00
N GLY A 210 22.91 3.43 6.61
CA GLY A 210 23.63 3.60 5.36
C GLY A 210 24.21 5.00 5.18
N ASN A 211 24.70 5.28 3.98
CA ASN A 211 25.31 6.59 3.66
C ASN A 211 24.31 7.73 3.86
N GLY A 212 23.03 7.52 3.59
CA GLY A 212 21.99 8.54 3.70
C GLY A 212 21.79 9.09 5.13
N ASN A 213 22.10 8.28 6.14
CA ASN A 213 21.97 8.66 7.56
C ASN A 213 23.31 8.56 8.33
N GLY A 214 24.43 8.49 7.60
CA GLY A 214 25.77 8.42 8.19
C GLY A 214 26.04 7.14 8.97
N TRP A 215 25.36 6.04 8.66
CA TRP A 215 25.44 4.75 9.34
C TRP A 215 25.02 4.81 10.82
N ASN A 216 24.23 5.82 11.19
CA ASN A 216 23.76 6.05 12.55
C ASN A 216 22.35 5.49 12.73
N HIS A 217 22.20 4.52 13.64
CA HIS A 217 20.91 3.88 13.93
C HIS A 217 19.86 4.83 14.53
N ASP A 218 20.24 5.94 15.15
CA ASP A 218 19.26 6.90 15.68
C ASP A 218 18.48 7.61 14.58
N PHE A 219 19.09 7.71 13.38
CA PHE A 219 18.50 8.32 12.19
C PHE A 219 18.24 7.30 11.06
N ALA A 220 18.51 6.02 11.31
CA ALA A 220 18.23 4.99 10.32
C ALA A 220 16.71 4.85 10.13
N PRO A 221 16.22 4.87 8.88
CA PRO A 221 14.82 4.55 8.60
C PRO A 221 14.43 3.18 9.13
N ILE A 222 13.26 3.11 9.75
CA ILE A 222 12.64 1.90 10.26
C ILE A 222 11.57 1.50 9.26
N LEU A 223 11.79 0.38 8.57
CA LEU A 223 10.80 -0.19 7.66
C LEU A 223 9.87 -1.08 8.46
N THR A 224 8.57 -0.81 8.37
CA THR A 224 7.53 -1.56 9.06
C THR A 224 6.71 -2.38 8.07
N TYR A 225 6.08 -3.43 8.54
CA TYR A 225 5.28 -4.28 7.68
C TYR A 225 4.09 -3.52 7.08
N ASN A 226 4.00 -3.59 5.77
CA ASN A 226 2.89 -3.09 4.97
C ASN A 226 2.10 -4.28 4.42
N ALA A 227 0.90 -4.50 4.92
CA ALA A 227 0.04 -5.61 4.52
C ALA A 227 -0.40 -5.54 3.05
N ASP A 228 -0.46 -4.33 2.49
CA ASP A 228 -0.84 -4.13 1.09
C ASP A 228 0.25 -4.58 0.12
N LEU A 229 1.51 -4.45 0.53
CA LEU A 229 2.67 -4.88 -0.23
C LEU A 229 3.14 -6.29 0.14
N ASN A 230 2.66 -6.82 1.26
CA ASN A 230 3.19 -8.01 1.92
C ASN A 230 4.71 -7.93 2.11
N ALA A 231 5.21 -6.76 2.48
CA ALA A 231 6.62 -6.43 2.59
C ALA A 231 6.87 -5.41 3.70
N LEU A 232 8.10 -5.29 4.17
CA LEU A 232 8.52 -4.19 5.03
C LEU A 232 8.71 -2.93 4.17
N SER A 233 8.13 -1.79 4.55
CA SER A 233 8.21 -0.59 3.73
C SER A 233 8.33 0.69 4.58
N GLY A 234 8.90 1.73 3.98
CA GLY A 234 9.01 3.06 4.58
C GLY A 234 9.73 4.05 3.68
N TYR A 235 9.70 5.32 4.07
CA TYR A 235 10.50 6.35 3.42
C TYR A 235 11.94 6.27 3.87
N ALA A 236 12.89 6.45 2.94
CA ALA A 236 14.30 6.52 3.22
C ALA A 236 15.01 7.50 2.27
N TYR A 237 15.88 8.34 2.81
CA TYR A 237 16.82 9.08 1.98
C TYR A 237 17.96 8.16 1.55
N MET A 238 18.09 7.96 0.25
CA MET A 238 19.06 7.05 -0.35
C MET A 238 20.20 7.83 -1.02
N ASN A 239 21.42 7.48 -0.63
CA ASN A 239 22.64 8.08 -1.15
C ASN A 239 23.80 7.10 -1.00
N GLY A 240 23.93 6.15 -1.92
CA GLY A 240 25.00 5.14 -1.91
C GLY A 240 24.67 3.88 -1.12
N GLU A 241 25.62 3.35 -0.35
CA GLU A 241 25.50 2.04 0.27
C GLU A 241 24.66 2.05 1.56
N PHE A 242 24.03 0.90 1.83
CA PHE A 242 23.24 0.66 3.04
C PHE A 242 23.24 -0.83 3.42
N LYS A 243 22.69 -1.15 4.57
CA LYS A 243 22.34 -2.50 5.03
C LYS A 243 21.00 -2.45 5.75
N PHE A 244 20.49 -3.62 6.09
CA PHE A 244 19.39 -3.72 7.05
C PHE A 244 19.89 -4.41 8.32
N THR A 245 19.44 -3.92 9.48
CA THR A 245 19.69 -4.57 10.77
C THR A 245 18.36 -4.94 11.44
N VAL A 246 18.36 -6.02 12.20
CA VAL A 246 17.17 -6.51 12.91
C VAL A 246 16.84 -5.67 14.15
N ALA A 247 17.78 -4.87 14.61
CA ALA A 247 17.64 -3.98 15.75
C ALA A 247 18.39 -2.68 15.50
N ASP A 248 18.30 -1.75 16.44
CA ASP A 248 18.96 -0.43 16.41
C ASP A 248 20.45 -0.49 16.72
N ASN A 249 21.11 -1.58 16.36
CA ASN A 249 22.53 -1.81 16.59
C ASN A 249 23.10 -2.86 15.62
N TRP A 250 24.43 -3.02 15.60
CA TRP A 250 25.14 -3.97 14.75
C TRP A 250 25.28 -5.37 15.35
N GLY A 251 24.91 -5.56 16.60
CA GLY A 251 25.18 -6.81 17.36
C GLY A 251 24.12 -7.88 17.20
N ASP A 252 22.87 -7.50 16.92
CA ASP A 252 21.72 -8.40 16.95
C ASP A 252 21.37 -9.02 15.59
N GLY A 253 22.20 -8.76 14.58
CA GLY A 253 22.08 -9.36 13.25
C GLY A 253 21.80 -8.33 12.14
N GLU A 254 22.16 -8.71 10.94
CA GLU A 254 22.00 -7.87 9.74
C GLU A 254 21.54 -8.70 8.55
N TYR A 255 20.81 -8.03 7.63
CA TYR A 255 20.57 -8.52 6.27
C TYR A 255 21.49 -7.74 5.32
N ASN A 256 22.51 -8.42 4.85
CA ASN A 256 23.48 -7.88 3.90
C ASN A 256 23.16 -8.36 2.46
N CYS A 257 24.01 -8.03 1.50
CA CYS A 257 23.82 -8.37 0.09
C CYS A 257 23.52 -9.85 -0.17
N SER A 258 24.04 -10.79 0.66
CA SER A 258 23.84 -12.22 0.44
C SER A 258 22.41 -12.71 0.69
N HIS A 259 21.57 -11.90 1.32
CA HIS A 259 20.15 -12.20 1.58
C HIS A 259 19.24 -11.85 0.40
N PHE A 260 19.75 -11.13 -0.61
CA PHE A 260 18.95 -10.57 -1.68
C PHE A 260 19.37 -11.09 -3.05
N ASN A 261 18.39 -11.20 -3.95
CA ASN A 261 18.60 -11.64 -5.32
C ASN A 261 18.51 -10.42 -6.26
N GLN A 262 19.60 -10.13 -6.99
CA GLN A 262 19.67 -9.01 -7.92
C GLN A 262 18.52 -9.00 -8.94
N ASP A 263 18.12 -10.18 -9.44
CA ASP A 263 17.06 -10.30 -10.45
C ASP A 263 15.66 -9.94 -9.92
N LEU A 264 15.49 -9.90 -8.58
CA LEU A 264 14.24 -9.54 -7.91
C LEU A 264 14.26 -8.12 -7.33
N CYS A 265 15.37 -7.40 -7.49
CA CYS A 265 15.51 -6.04 -7.00
C CYS A 265 15.24 -5.01 -8.12
N SER A 266 14.82 -3.81 -7.74
CA SER A 266 14.71 -2.71 -8.69
C SER A 266 16.09 -2.34 -9.28
N SER A 267 16.10 -1.79 -10.50
CA SER A 267 17.35 -1.57 -11.27
C SER A 267 18.34 -0.60 -10.63
N ASN A 268 17.88 0.21 -9.67
CA ASN A 268 18.71 1.14 -8.89
C ASN A 268 19.31 0.51 -7.62
N ILE A 269 18.98 -0.74 -7.31
CA ILE A 269 19.59 -1.52 -6.25
C ILE A 269 20.69 -2.39 -6.83
N VAL A 270 21.84 -2.43 -6.17
CA VAL A 270 23.01 -3.19 -6.61
C VAL A 270 23.43 -4.17 -5.51
N ILE A 271 23.28 -5.44 -5.77
CA ILE A 271 23.74 -6.48 -4.86
C ILE A 271 25.24 -6.70 -5.07
N ASN A 272 26.03 -6.10 -4.19
CA ASN A 272 27.49 -6.08 -4.28
C ASN A 272 28.13 -7.13 -3.33
N GLU A 273 28.37 -8.32 -3.84
CA GLU A 273 28.92 -9.44 -3.06
C GLU A 273 30.30 -9.14 -2.44
N GLY A 274 31.05 -8.17 -2.96
CA GLY A 274 32.41 -7.87 -2.50
C GLY A 274 32.50 -7.08 -1.19
N THR A 275 31.49 -6.27 -0.86
CA THR A 275 31.52 -5.36 0.32
C THR A 275 30.64 -5.83 1.46
N GLY A 276 29.71 -6.72 1.21
CA GLY A 276 28.65 -7.09 2.16
C GLY A 276 27.58 -6.01 2.31
N ASN A 277 27.76 -4.84 1.73
CA ASN A 277 26.76 -3.76 1.68
C ASN A 277 25.88 -3.89 0.44
N ILE A 278 24.67 -3.37 0.54
CA ILE A 278 23.77 -3.21 -0.61
C ILE A 278 24.05 -1.86 -1.22
N GLY A 279 24.30 -1.81 -2.51
CA GLY A 279 24.56 -0.57 -3.25
C GLY A 279 23.28 0.07 -3.75
N PHE A 280 23.33 1.38 -3.90
CA PHE A 280 22.31 2.17 -4.58
C PHE A 280 22.95 2.99 -5.70
N SER A 281 22.44 2.84 -6.92
CA SER A 281 22.96 3.49 -8.14
C SER A 281 22.03 4.59 -8.68
N GLY A 282 20.90 4.84 -8.01
CA GLY A 282 19.98 5.91 -8.39
C GLY A 282 20.50 7.30 -7.99
N GLU A 283 19.75 8.34 -8.35
CA GLU A 283 20.02 9.70 -7.90
C GLU A 283 19.77 9.83 -6.39
N ALA A 284 20.62 10.58 -5.68
CA ALA A 284 20.45 10.83 -4.27
C ALA A 284 19.11 11.56 -4.02
N GLY A 285 18.27 11.02 -3.13
CA GLY A 285 16.94 11.56 -2.90
C GLY A 285 16.13 10.74 -1.92
N MET A 286 14.88 11.16 -1.71
CA MET A 286 13.91 10.42 -0.93
C MET A 286 13.28 9.31 -1.78
N TYR A 287 13.14 8.13 -1.20
CA TYR A 287 12.55 6.95 -1.83
C TYR A 287 11.51 6.31 -0.90
N VAL A 288 10.54 5.63 -1.49
CA VAL A 288 9.81 4.56 -0.81
C VAL A 288 10.58 3.28 -1.02
N VAL A 289 11.03 2.67 0.06
CA VAL A 289 11.78 1.40 0.03
C VAL A 289 10.87 0.30 0.53
N SER A 290 10.78 -0.79 -0.23
CA SER A 290 10.03 -1.99 0.13
C SER A 290 10.96 -3.21 0.09
N VAL A 291 10.86 -4.05 1.12
CA VAL A 291 11.75 -5.21 1.32
C VAL A 291 10.92 -6.45 1.61
N ASP A 292 11.02 -7.43 0.73
CA ASP A 292 10.51 -8.76 0.98
C ASP A 292 11.68 -9.67 1.40
N LEU A 293 11.83 -9.88 2.69
CA LEU A 293 12.89 -10.71 3.26
C LEU A 293 12.76 -12.19 2.90
N LYS A 294 11.55 -12.67 2.61
CA LYS A 294 11.26 -14.05 2.26
C LYS A 294 11.76 -14.40 0.86
N ASN A 295 11.49 -13.50 -0.09
CA ASN A 295 11.88 -13.68 -1.48
C ASN A 295 13.24 -13.04 -1.80
N GLY A 296 13.78 -12.25 -0.90
CA GLY A 296 15.06 -11.56 -1.06
C GLY A 296 14.98 -10.45 -2.10
N SER A 297 13.93 -9.65 -2.10
CA SER A 297 13.77 -8.53 -3.03
C SER A 297 13.80 -7.18 -2.32
N ILE A 298 14.30 -6.17 -3.03
CA ILE A 298 14.31 -4.77 -2.61
C ILE A 298 13.80 -3.91 -3.77
N VAL A 299 12.79 -3.12 -3.51
CA VAL A 299 12.26 -2.13 -4.45
C VAL A 299 12.48 -0.74 -3.87
N ALA A 300 13.06 0.18 -4.66
CA ALA A 300 13.27 1.56 -4.26
C ALA A 300 12.68 2.50 -5.34
N GLU A 301 11.57 3.14 -4.99
CA GLU A 301 10.80 4.02 -5.87
C GLU A 301 11.05 5.49 -5.50
N PRO A 302 11.38 6.39 -6.45
CA PRO A 302 11.59 7.81 -6.15
C PRO A 302 10.35 8.45 -5.54
N SER A 303 10.57 9.30 -4.54
CA SER A 303 9.52 10.07 -3.86
C SER A 303 9.91 11.55 -3.80
N THR A 304 9.58 12.30 -4.86
CA THR A 304 9.88 13.73 -4.97
C THR A 304 8.79 14.56 -4.35
N TRP A 305 9.12 15.37 -3.37
CA TRP A 305 8.17 16.16 -2.58
C TRP A 305 8.17 17.63 -2.96
N ARG A 306 6.98 18.24 -2.93
CA ARG A 306 6.74 19.65 -3.27
C ARG A 306 5.81 20.31 -2.29
N LEU A 307 5.94 21.62 -2.16
CA LEU A 307 4.93 22.46 -1.53
C LEU A 307 3.87 22.86 -2.58
N VAL A 308 2.61 22.76 -2.22
CA VAL A 308 1.48 23.22 -3.03
C VAL A 308 0.56 24.09 -2.20
N GLY A 309 -0.01 25.12 -2.80
CA GLY A 309 -0.90 26.02 -2.08
C GLY A 309 -1.44 27.14 -2.96
N ASP A 310 -2.11 28.11 -2.34
CA ASP A 310 -2.63 29.30 -3.01
C ASP A 310 -1.55 30.02 -3.83
N PHE A 311 -0.32 30.02 -3.36
CA PHE A 311 0.81 30.70 -3.99
C PHE A 311 1.19 30.17 -5.39
N ASN A 312 0.90 28.93 -5.69
CA ASN A 312 1.15 28.32 -7.01
C ASN A 312 -0.12 27.78 -7.69
N GLY A 313 -1.30 28.23 -7.22
CA GLY A 313 -2.59 27.80 -7.75
C GLY A 313 -2.89 26.32 -7.52
N TRP A 314 -2.32 25.73 -6.47
CA TRP A 314 -2.46 24.30 -6.11
C TRP A 314 -1.91 23.35 -7.18
N ALA A 315 -0.90 23.77 -7.96
CA ALA A 315 -0.25 22.95 -8.97
C ALA A 315 0.72 21.94 -8.32
N PRO A 316 0.44 20.63 -8.30
CA PRO A 316 1.29 19.64 -7.64
C PRO A 316 2.57 19.34 -8.42
N ASP A 317 2.63 19.70 -9.70
CA ASP A 317 3.72 19.47 -10.62
C ASP A 317 4.66 20.69 -10.80
N ASP A 318 4.51 21.70 -9.94
CA ASP A 318 5.38 22.88 -9.94
C ASP A 318 6.78 22.54 -9.43
N ASP A 319 7.72 22.33 -10.32
CA ASP A 319 9.12 21.98 -10.01
C ASP A 319 9.88 23.07 -9.25
N THR A 320 9.39 24.31 -9.27
CA THR A 320 9.99 25.40 -8.47
C THR A 320 9.77 25.18 -6.98
N GLN A 321 8.85 24.30 -6.60
CA GLN A 321 8.48 23.98 -5.24
C GLN A 321 9.06 22.66 -4.72
N ILE A 322 9.93 22.01 -5.48
CA ILE A 322 10.63 20.81 -5.03
C ILE A 322 11.40 21.10 -3.74
N MET A 323 11.26 20.18 -2.81
CA MET A 323 12.00 20.16 -1.54
C MET A 323 13.28 19.34 -1.71
N THR A 324 14.35 19.75 -1.04
CA THR A 324 15.65 19.04 -1.05
C THR A 324 15.94 18.45 0.31
N TYR A 325 16.60 17.30 0.35
CA TYR A 325 16.94 16.68 1.63
C TYR A 325 18.15 17.36 2.28
N ASP A 326 17.99 17.72 3.54
CA ASP A 326 19.04 18.25 4.40
C ASP A 326 19.57 17.11 5.29
N VAL A 327 20.80 16.68 5.02
CA VAL A 327 21.42 15.54 5.72
C VAL A 327 21.78 15.84 7.19
N GLU A 328 21.89 17.11 7.58
CA GLU A 328 22.17 17.49 8.97
C GLU A 328 20.89 17.55 9.79
N LYS A 329 19.79 17.96 9.16
CA LYS A 329 18.47 18.04 9.79
C LYS A 329 17.66 16.74 9.68
N HIS A 330 18.07 15.81 8.82
CA HIS A 330 17.35 14.58 8.47
C HIS A 330 15.90 14.84 8.04
N CYS A 331 15.68 15.80 7.15
CA CYS A 331 14.37 16.15 6.65
C CYS A 331 14.45 16.75 5.23
N LEU A 332 13.31 16.78 4.55
CA LEU A 332 13.17 17.55 3.32
C LEU A 332 12.96 19.03 3.66
N VAL A 333 13.70 19.92 3.02
CA VAL A 333 13.68 21.37 3.30
C VAL A 333 13.29 22.16 2.06
N LYS A 334 12.46 23.17 2.26
CA LYS A 334 12.22 24.25 1.31
C LYS A 334 12.54 25.58 2.01
N THR A 335 13.60 26.26 1.55
CA THR A 335 13.91 27.63 1.92
C THR A 335 13.16 28.62 1.01
N ASP A 336 12.97 29.85 1.47
CA ASP A 336 12.19 30.87 0.76
C ASP A 336 10.82 30.35 0.32
N ALA A 337 10.18 29.57 1.21
CA ALA A 337 8.88 28.96 0.95
C ALA A 337 7.81 30.06 0.76
N PRO A 338 7.08 30.06 -0.36
CA PRO A 338 6.11 31.12 -0.67
C PRO A 338 4.73 30.90 -0.01
N VAL A 339 4.70 30.15 1.10
CA VAL A 339 3.47 29.77 1.79
C VAL A 339 2.70 30.95 2.36
N THR A 340 1.38 30.89 2.34
CA THR A 340 0.47 31.93 2.78
C THR A 340 -0.56 31.41 3.77
N GLU A 341 -1.22 32.31 4.52
CA GLU A 341 -2.35 31.97 5.42
C GLU A 341 -3.59 31.39 4.69
N LYS A 342 -3.61 31.44 3.35
CA LYS A 342 -4.70 30.85 2.55
C LYS A 342 -4.60 29.33 2.41
N GLY A 343 -3.55 28.75 2.91
CA GLY A 343 -3.36 27.33 2.99
C GLY A 343 -2.35 26.73 2.01
N TRP A 344 -1.71 25.66 2.45
CA TRP A 344 -0.76 24.88 1.67
C TRP A 344 -0.69 23.43 2.18
N LYS A 345 -0.06 22.55 1.41
CA LYS A 345 0.14 21.14 1.70
C LYS A 345 1.47 20.65 1.11
N PHE A 346 1.78 19.41 1.39
CA PHE A 346 2.82 18.65 0.72
C PHE A 346 2.21 17.67 -0.28
N THR A 347 2.82 17.54 -1.47
CA THR A 347 2.47 16.52 -2.45
C THR A 347 3.70 15.77 -2.91
N SER A 348 3.50 14.49 -3.30
CA SER A 348 4.56 13.63 -3.83
C SER A 348 4.42 13.44 -5.34
N ASN A 349 5.57 13.30 -6.02
CA ASN A 349 5.67 12.90 -7.43
C ASN A 349 4.83 13.71 -8.42
N GLY A 350 4.57 14.99 -8.12
CA GLY A 350 3.88 15.91 -9.01
C GLY A 350 2.39 15.63 -9.20
N ASN A 351 1.75 14.94 -8.28
CA ASN A 351 0.33 14.65 -8.31
C ASN A 351 -0.30 14.72 -6.90
N TRP A 352 -1.63 14.50 -6.81
CA TRP A 352 -2.37 14.53 -5.55
C TRP A 352 -2.55 13.17 -4.88
N ASP A 353 -2.03 12.10 -5.46
CA ASP A 353 -2.22 10.73 -4.98
C ASP A 353 -1.69 10.54 -3.57
N VAL A 354 -0.51 11.13 -3.31
CA VAL A 354 0.05 11.20 -1.96
C VAL A 354 0.24 12.66 -1.56
N ASN A 355 -0.55 13.09 -0.58
CA ASN A 355 -0.43 14.42 -0.02
C ASN A 355 -0.55 14.39 1.51
N TYR A 356 0.15 15.30 2.17
CA TYR A 356 0.09 15.47 3.62
C TYR A 356 -0.32 16.90 3.98
N GLY A 357 -1.10 17.02 5.06
CA GLY A 357 -1.52 18.28 5.64
C GLY A 357 -2.04 18.07 7.07
N GLY A 358 -2.64 19.11 7.64
CA GLY A 358 -3.22 19.06 8.98
C GLY A 358 -2.33 19.62 10.07
N ASP A 359 -2.27 18.96 11.22
CA ASP A 359 -1.48 19.41 12.38
C ASP A 359 0.03 19.30 12.08
N LEU A 360 0.78 20.38 12.31
CA LEU A 360 2.22 20.42 12.08
C LEU A 360 2.98 19.31 12.82
N LYS A 361 2.50 18.90 13.99
CA LYS A 361 3.15 17.88 14.83
C LYS A 361 2.79 16.45 14.44
N ALA A 362 1.72 16.27 13.65
CA ALA A 362 1.25 14.98 13.20
C ALA A 362 0.44 15.15 11.91
N LEU A 363 1.14 15.25 10.80
CA LEU A 363 0.52 15.36 9.49
C LEU A 363 -0.23 14.07 9.15
N SER A 364 -1.36 14.21 8.48
CA SER A 364 -2.12 13.08 7.98
C SER A 364 -2.21 13.10 6.46
N ARG A 365 -2.24 11.91 5.87
CA ARG A 365 -2.48 11.75 4.44
C ARG A 365 -3.89 12.26 4.09
N GLY A 366 -3.99 13.10 3.06
CA GLY A 366 -5.24 13.78 2.73
C GLY A 366 -5.72 14.80 3.76
N GLY A 367 -4.91 15.15 4.77
CA GLY A 367 -5.24 16.06 5.86
C GLY A 367 -5.62 17.47 5.39
N ALA A 368 -6.14 18.29 6.29
CA ALA A 368 -6.55 19.67 6.02
C ALA A 368 -5.38 20.56 5.53
N ASN A 369 -5.68 21.70 4.95
CA ASN A 369 -4.65 22.69 4.59
C ASN A 369 -3.93 23.21 5.84
N ILE A 370 -2.65 23.50 5.70
CA ILE A 370 -1.84 24.15 6.71
C ILE A 370 -1.89 25.65 6.47
N GLU A 371 -2.19 26.45 7.49
CA GLU A 371 -2.36 27.91 7.38
C GLU A 371 -1.23 28.68 8.09
N VAL A 372 -0.22 27.97 8.58
CA VAL A 372 0.96 28.59 9.24
C VAL A 372 1.94 29.07 8.19
N VAL A 373 2.48 30.28 8.40
CA VAL A 373 3.41 30.94 7.47
C VAL A 373 4.81 30.94 8.02
N GLY A 374 5.78 30.69 7.17
CA GLY A 374 7.21 30.77 7.48
C GLY A 374 8.05 30.74 6.21
N SER A 375 9.32 31.03 6.33
CA SER A 375 10.24 31.09 5.19
C SER A 375 11.01 29.79 4.96
N THR A 376 11.10 28.95 5.97
CA THR A 376 11.76 27.64 5.88
C THR A 376 10.82 26.55 6.38
N ILE A 377 10.54 25.60 5.53
CA ILE A 377 9.65 24.48 5.81
C ILE A 377 10.48 23.18 5.80
N CYS A 378 10.43 22.42 6.90
CA CYS A 378 11.05 21.11 6.99
C CYS A 378 9.98 20.04 7.08
N LEU A 379 10.06 18.99 6.26
CA LEU A 379 9.15 17.83 6.27
C LEU A 379 9.93 16.59 6.71
N TYR A 380 9.50 15.98 7.80
CA TYR A 380 10.07 14.75 8.37
C TYR A 380 9.17 13.56 7.98
N LEU A 381 9.64 12.73 7.08
CA LEU A 381 8.90 11.58 6.51
C LEU A 381 9.40 10.24 7.03
N GLU A 382 10.70 10.14 7.29
CA GLU A 382 11.32 8.88 7.69
C GLU A 382 10.85 8.46 9.09
N ASN A 383 10.40 7.23 9.19
CA ASN A 383 10.20 6.61 10.50
C ASN A 383 11.56 6.27 11.10
N THR A 384 11.96 6.96 12.14
CA THR A 384 13.23 6.77 12.84
C THR A 384 13.00 6.73 14.34
N LYS A 385 14.03 6.45 15.13
CA LYS A 385 13.94 6.54 16.59
C LYS A 385 13.57 7.95 17.08
N THR A 386 13.92 8.98 16.31
CA THR A 386 13.64 10.38 16.66
C THR A 386 12.22 10.80 16.28
N THR A 387 11.70 10.33 15.15
CA THR A 387 10.34 10.67 14.67
C THR A 387 9.26 9.73 15.19
N GLN A 388 9.63 8.50 15.58
CA GLN A 388 8.74 7.46 16.09
C GLN A 388 7.54 7.17 15.16
N GLY A 389 7.78 7.21 13.86
CA GLY A 389 6.75 6.94 12.83
C GLY A 389 5.76 8.08 12.61
N VAL A 390 5.96 9.23 13.24
CA VAL A 390 5.12 10.41 13.03
C VAL A 390 5.65 11.22 11.87
N VAL A 391 4.85 11.44 10.84
CA VAL A 391 5.14 12.43 9.78
C VAL A 391 4.76 13.80 10.33
N TYR A 392 5.72 14.72 10.36
CA TYR A 392 5.49 16.06 10.88
C TYR A 392 6.29 17.12 10.12
N THR A 393 5.99 18.39 10.37
CA THR A 393 6.70 19.52 9.75
C THR A 393 7.04 20.59 10.78
N THR A 394 8.14 21.28 10.54
CA THR A 394 8.48 22.53 11.22
C THR A 394 8.42 23.69 10.24
N VAL A 395 8.01 24.84 10.76
CA VAL A 395 7.87 26.10 10.01
C VAL A 395 8.65 27.19 10.75
N GLU A 396 9.68 27.76 10.09
CA GLU A 396 10.57 28.78 10.62
C GLU A 396 10.46 30.11 9.85
#